data_e25a2a5ed8b2f18761c51492806e0e80
#
_entry.id   e25a2a5ed8b2f18761c51492806e0e80
#
_cell.length_a   1.000
_cell.length_b   1.000
_cell.length_c   1.000
_cell.angle_alpha   90.00
_cell.angle_beta   90.00
_cell.angle_gamma   90.00
#
_symmetry.space_group_name_H-M   'P 1'
#
loop_
_entity.id
_entity.type
_entity.pdbx_description
1 polymer ?
#
loop_
_entity_poly.entity_id
_entity_poly.type
_entity_poly.pdbx_seq_one_letter_code
_entity_poly.pdbx_strand_id
1 'polypeptide(L)'
;MKATRREFLRRSGLIAAAASVGPGLVRGGSGEGRGARPRAIIHMVADGTSWSMWTLGEIYSRMTRGRGLRLFELFSSGRAAVAWVDMRSLNSMVTDSAAASSSWSSGSRVVNGALNVLPDGRSLRPICSLLGEAGWKRGLVTTTEITHATPAGFGVSCKSRGEAEKIARLYLEEGIEVLLGGGRKFFTREKRSDRRDLFAAFRKQGYAGATEAEEFSRLPLNRPWLGTFAESHLPYRLDWEHDAELRRTVPRLPEMTRAALRKLAREQRFLLQVEGGRVDHACHANDIAGAVHDLVEFDEAADVCLDYLKANPDTLIVITTDHGTANPGLNGMGAKYGDSNGLFEHVRRARCSFEGLSALWKKEGQTAAALARLLEERYGYKPSGKRLAQFLAYAEKSWKPLYAGMDGLSMQLGELLGNHWGVGWTSGAHTADYVPLVAAGAGAERFAGGMKNTDVFRRYMELAGIDFRNPEVPLLGECGPSAAEVEELAWA
;
A
#
# COMPACT_ATOMS: atom_id res chain seq x y z
N MET A 1 23.46 34.59 -36.91
CA MET A 1 23.81 35.78 -36.10
C MET A 1 23.97 35.37 -34.65
N LYS A 2 25.18 35.50 -34.10
CA LYS A 2 25.45 35.15 -32.69
C LYS A 2 25.06 36.36 -31.84
N ALA A 3 24.04 36.19 -30.99
CA ALA A 3 23.64 37.21 -30.01
C ALA A 3 24.81 37.47 -29.04
N THR A 4 25.14 38.74 -28.80
CA THR A 4 26.23 39.11 -27.92
C THR A 4 25.82 38.94 -26.43
N ARG A 5 26.81 38.71 -25.56
CA ARG A 5 26.62 38.57 -24.11
C ARG A 5 25.83 39.75 -23.48
N ARG A 6 25.91 40.93 -24.11
CA ARG A 6 25.22 42.16 -23.67
C ARG A 6 23.72 42.13 -24.00
N GLU A 7 23.33 41.52 -25.13
CA GLU A 7 21.91 41.37 -25.48
C GLU A 7 21.21 40.26 -24.66
N PHE A 8 21.97 39.23 -24.30
CA PHE A 8 21.48 38.19 -23.36
C PHE A 8 21.19 38.80 -21.98
N LEU A 9 22.09 39.62 -21.43
CA LEU A 9 21.93 40.26 -20.12
C LEU A 9 20.83 41.32 -20.11
N ARG A 10 20.54 42.01 -21.21
CA ARG A 10 19.41 42.96 -21.31
C ARG A 10 18.06 42.25 -21.34
N ARG A 11 17.95 41.05 -21.93
CA ARG A 11 16.72 40.23 -21.92
C ARG A 11 16.50 39.53 -20.58
N SER A 12 17.55 39.21 -19.85
CA SER A 12 17.47 38.63 -18.50
C SER A 12 17.10 39.67 -17.40
N GLY A 13 17.36 40.95 -17.63
CA GLY A 13 17.09 42.05 -16.67
C GLY A 13 15.63 42.42 -16.54
N LEU A 14 14.74 41.95 -17.42
CA LEU A 14 13.29 42.19 -17.34
C LEU A 14 12.52 41.11 -16.55
N ILE A 15 13.19 40.07 -16.11
CA ILE A 15 12.61 39.00 -15.27
C ILE A 15 12.91 39.20 -13.76
N ALA A 16 13.84 40.12 -13.44
CA ALA A 16 14.26 40.35 -12.04
C ALA A 16 13.36 41.28 -11.22
N ALA A 17 12.28 41.81 -11.78
CA ALA A 17 11.36 42.71 -11.09
C ALA A 17 10.11 42.06 -10.50
N ALA A 18 9.99 40.69 -10.55
CA ALA A 18 8.82 39.97 -10.04
C ALA A 18 9.15 38.98 -8.91
N ALA A 19 10.32 39.03 -8.30
CA ALA A 19 10.77 38.08 -7.29
C ALA A 19 11.09 38.74 -5.93
N SER A 20 10.26 39.66 -5.48
CA SER A 20 10.21 40.07 -4.07
C SER A 20 8.84 39.77 -3.45
N VAL A 21 8.37 38.53 -3.64
CA VAL A 21 7.35 37.96 -2.74
C VAL A 21 8.13 37.16 -1.72
N GLY A 22 8.30 37.71 -0.53
CA GLY A 22 8.80 36.99 0.65
C GLY A 22 7.99 35.72 0.87
N PRO A 23 8.43 34.78 1.74
CA PRO A 23 7.69 33.58 2.01
C PRO A 23 6.30 33.94 2.57
N GLY A 24 5.39 34.18 1.66
CA GLY A 24 3.98 34.31 2.00
C GLY A 24 3.57 32.98 2.61
N LEU A 25 3.35 32.98 3.91
CA LEU A 25 2.56 31.94 4.54
C LEU A 25 1.40 31.61 3.61
N VAL A 26 1.37 30.37 3.11
CA VAL A 26 0.23 29.82 2.41
C VAL A 26 -0.95 29.92 3.38
N ARG A 27 -1.69 31.02 3.31
CA ARG A 27 -3.01 31.13 3.92
C ARG A 27 -3.88 30.15 3.15
N GLY A 28 -4.00 28.94 3.68
CA GLY A 28 -5.08 28.05 3.29
C GLY A 28 -6.37 28.86 3.29
N GLY A 29 -7.16 28.72 2.21
CA GLY A 29 -8.41 29.44 2.04
C GLY A 29 -9.21 29.44 3.31
N SER A 30 -9.65 30.62 3.73
CA SER A 30 -10.56 30.85 4.84
C SER A 30 -11.96 30.36 4.47
N GLY A 31 -12.15 29.03 4.54
CA GLY A 31 -13.44 28.37 4.52
C GLY A 31 -13.66 27.74 5.90
N GLU A 32 -14.80 27.98 6.47
CA GLU A 32 -15.35 27.57 7.75
C GLU A 32 -15.04 26.11 8.16
N GLY A 33 -13.86 25.79 8.65
CA GLY A 33 -13.44 24.45 9.05
C GLY A 33 -12.30 24.42 10.06
N ARG A 34 -11.75 25.59 10.43
CA ARG A 34 -10.67 25.67 11.42
C ARG A 34 -11.21 25.32 12.81
N GLY A 35 -11.06 24.05 13.19
CA GLY A 35 -11.36 23.56 14.53
C GLY A 35 -12.40 22.42 14.60
N ALA A 36 -13.07 22.06 13.52
CA ALA A 36 -14.02 20.96 13.54
C ALA A 36 -13.28 19.61 13.67
N ARG A 37 -13.64 18.82 14.67
CA ARG A 37 -13.17 17.46 14.84
C ARG A 37 -13.84 16.57 13.78
N PRO A 38 -13.10 15.73 13.04
CA PRO A 38 -13.72 14.85 12.07
C PRO A 38 -14.62 13.82 12.74
N ARG A 39 -15.73 13.50 12.09
CA ARG A 39 -16.58 12.35 12.43
C ARG A 39 -16.07 11.07 11.78
N ALA A 40 -15.37 11.19 10.66
CA ALA A 40 -14.79 10.06 9.94
C ALA A 40 -13.30 10.31 9.69
N ILE A 41 -12.48 9.32 9.97
CA ILE A 41 -11.07 9.27 9.59
C ILE A 41 -10.91 8.11 8.61
N ILE A 42 -10.43 8.41 7.40
CA ILE A 42 -10.14 7.41 6.37
C ILE A 42 -8.65 7.44 6.12
N HIS A 43 -7.95 6.34 6.44
CA HIS A 43 -6.52 6.16 6.23
C HIS A 43 -6.29 5.20 5.06
N MET A 44 -5.76 5.72 3.96
CA MET A 44 -5.55 4.97 2.73
C MET A 44 -4.06 4.69 2.53
N VAL A 45 -3.72 3.42 2.31
CA VAL A 45 -2.33 2.95 2.16
C VAL A 45 -2.18 2.22 0.82
N ALA A 46 -1.34 2.75 -0.06
CA ALA A 46 -0.84 2.00 -1.21
C ALA A 46 0.49 1.36 -0.80
N ASP A 47 0.42 0.12 -0.27
CA ASP A 47 1.57 -0.58 0.32
C ASP A 47 2.74 -0.66 -0.67
N GLY A 48 3.97 -0.43 -0.19
CA GLY A 48 5.20 -0.55 -0.95
C GLY A 48 5.39 0.43 -2.11
N THR A 49 4.59 1.50 -2.17
CA THR A 49 4.56 2.40 -3.33
C THR A 49 5.61 3.50 -3.22
N SER A 50 6.83 3.26 -3.74
CA SER A 50 7.89 4.25 -3.85
C SER A 50 7.48 5.46 -4.72
N TRP A 51 8.25 6.57 -4.63
CA TRP A 51 8.00 7.73 -5.49
C TRP A 51 8.03 7.41 -6.97
N SER A 52 8.96 6.57 -7.38
CA SER A 52 9.04 6.12 -8.78
C SER A 52 7.84 5.29 -9.16
N MET A 53 7.33 4.43 -8.25
CA MET A 53 6.12 3.64 -8.50
C MET A 53 4.87 4.55 -8.61
N TRP A 54 4.73 5.56 -7.74
CA TRP A 54 3.69 6.60 -7.90
C TRP A 54 3.75 7.27 -9.26
N THR A 55 4.97 7.63 -9.72
CA THR A 55 5.18 8.26 -11.03
C THR A 55 4.76 7.34 -12.18
N LEU A 56 5.14 6.06 -12.13
CA LEU A 56 4.74 5.07 -13.15
C LEU A 56 3.24 4.85 -13.17
N GLY A 57 2.60 4.78 -12.01
CA GLY A 57 1.13 4.71 -11.89
C GLY A 57 0.44 5.95 -12.43
N GLU A 58 0.98 7.15 -12.19
CA GLU A 58 0.47 8.41 -12.76
C GLU A 58 0.52 8.40 -14.29
N ILE A 59 1.66 8.01 -14.86
CA ILE A 59 1.83 7.89 -16.31
C ILE A 59 0.85 6.86 -16.87
N TYR A 60 0.80 5.66 -16.28
CA TYR A 60 -0.08 4.59 -16.71
C TYR A 60 -1.57 4.98 -16.63
N SER A 61 -1.97 5.65 -15.56
CA SER A 61 -3.32 6.16 -15.38
C SER A 61 -3.69 7.16 -16.48
N ARG A 62 -2.80 8.12 -16.79
CA ARG A 62 -3.04 9.07 -17.90
C ARG A 62 -3.18 8.37 -19.24
N MET A 63 -2.34 7.37 -19.49
CA MET A 63 -2.37 6.60 -20.75
C MET A 63 -3.65 5.76 -20.91
N THR A 64 -4.21 5.24 -19.83
CA THR A 64 -5.34 4.29 -19.88
C THR A 64 -6.67 4.90 -19.52
N ARG A 65 -6.70 5.90 -18.65
CA ARG A 65 -7.93 6.53 -18.14
C ARG A 65 -8.10 8.00 -18.56
N GLY A 66 -7.11 8.59 -19.24
CA GLY A 66 -7.11 10.01 -19.62
C GLY A 66 -6.99 10.99 -18.45
N ARG A 67 -6.75 10.50 -17.22
CA ARG A 67 -6.54 11.31 -16.02
C ARG A 67 -5.41 10.77 -15.15
N GLY A 68 -4.85 11.64 -14.31
CA GLY A 68 -3.85 11.24 -13.31
C GLY A 68 -4.43 10.50 -12.11
N LEU A 69 -3.54 10.14 -11.17
CA LEU A 69 -3.91 9.60 -9.87
C LEU A 69 -4.39 10.71 -8.93
N ARG A 70 -5.32 10.40 -8.06
CA ARG A 70 -5.91 11.35 -7.10
C ARG A 70 -4.89 11.93 -6.13
N LEU A 71 -3.86 11.17 -5.77
CA LEU A 71 -2.77 11.69 -4.95
C LEU A 71 -2.12 12.91 -5.60
N PHE A 72 -1.77 12.86 -6.90
CA PHE A 72 -1.16 13.98 -7.61
C PHE A 72 -2.14 15.13 -7.88
N GLU A 73 -3.41 14.84 -8.11
CA GLU A 73 -4.45 15.87 -8.24
C GLU A 73 -4.63 16.64 -6.93
N LEU A 74 -4.68 15.97 -5.79
CA LEU A 74 -4.73 16.58 -4.47
C LEU A 74 -3.46 17.39 -4.18
N PHE A 75 -2.29 16.80 -4.47
CA PHE A 75 -1.00 17.47 -4.32
C PHE A 75 -0.95 18.79 -5.08
N SER A 76 -1.43 18.81 -6.32
CA SER A 76 -1.41 19.97 -7.22
C SER A 76 -2.54 20.97 -6.94
N SER A 77 -3.59 20.56 -6.24
CA SER A 77 -4.80 21.39 -6.06
C SER A 77 -4.62 22.57 -5.13
N GLY A 78 -3.61 22.57 -4.27
CA GLY A 78 -3.43 23.50 -3.16
C GLY A 78 -4.51 23.39 -2.06
N ARG A 79 -5.39 22.39 -2.13
CA ARG A 79 -6.49 22.15 -1.17
C ARG A 79 -6.19 21.06 -0.17
N ALA A 80 -5.12 20.32 -0.36
CA ALA A 80 -4.67 19.26 0.52
C ALA A 80 -3.41 19.69 1.27
N ALA A 81 -3.24 19.20 2.49
CA ALA A 81 -1.97 19.27 3.19
C ALA A 81 -1.05 18.18 2.67
N VAL A 82 0.22 18.47 2.57
CA VAL A 82 1.25 17.56 2.03
C VAL A 82 2.40 17.45 3.01
N ALA A 83 2.80 16.23 3.28
CA ALA A 83 3.96 15.92 4.11
C ALA A 83 4.91 14.93 3.45
N TRP A 84 6.15 14.96 3.95
CA TRP A 84 7.18 13.94 3.75
C TRP A 84 7.38 13.22 5.05
N VAL A 85 7.21 11.92 5.06
CA VAL A 85 7.22 11.13 6.29
C VAL A 85 8.46 10.24 6.36
N ASP A 86 9.20 10.36 7.46
CA ASP A 86 10.27 9.42 7.83
C ASP A 86 9.64 8.13 8.36
N MET A 87 9.80 7.05 7.60
CA MET A 87 9.18 5.77 7.87
C MET A 87 10.08 4.75 8.58
N ARG A 88 11.32 5.10 8.95
CA ARG A 88 12.23 4.16 9.62
C ARG A 88 11.55 3.43 10.79
N SER A 89 11.86 2.15 10.96
CA SER A 89 11.44 1.35 12.10
C SER A 89 12.32 1.65 13.34
N LEU A 90 12.09 0.94 14.43
CA LEU A 90 12.89 1.09 15.64
C LEU A 90 14.34 0.64 15.44
N ASN A 91 14.56 -0.41 14.65
CA ASN A 91 15.85 -1.09 14.48
C ASN A 91 16.43 -1.01 13.06
N SER A 92 15.80 -0.28 12.14
CA SER A 92 16.27 -0.21 10.75
C SER A 92 15.86 1.08 10.06
N MET A 93 16.72 1.58 9.16
CA MET A 93 16.37 2.64 8.21
C MET A 93 15.31 2.17 7.19
N VAL A 94 15.30 0.86 6.88
CA VAL A 94 14.33 0.21 6.01
C VAL A 94 13.28 -0.43 6.87
N THR A 95 12.06 0.10 6.85
CA THR A 95 10.93 -0.45 7.60
C THR A 95 10.28 -1.62 6.87
N ASP A 96 9.57 -2.47 7.61
CA ASP A 96 8.53 -3.34 7.06
C ASP A 96 7.13 -2.78 7.37
N SER A 97 6.11 -3.34 6.73
CA SER A 97 4.71 -2.89 6.90
C SER A 97 4.21 -3.05 8.34
N ALA A 98 4.74 -4.02 9.11
CA ALA A 98 4.36 -4.23 10.51
C ALA A 98 4.81 -3.05 11.39
N ALA A 99 6.08 -2.67 11.31
CA ALA A 99 6.63 -1.55 12.07
C ALA A 99 6.06 -0.21 11.58
N ALA A 100 5.85 -0.03 10.28
CA ALA A 100 5.24 1.16 9.70
C ALA A 100 3.80 1.36 10.19
N SER A 101 2.96 0.35 10.05
CA SER A 101 1.55 0.39 10.50
C SER A 101 1.44 0.55 12.02
N SER A 102 2.30 -0.13 12.79
CA SER A 102 2.36 0.05 14.24
C SER A 102 2.70 1.48 14.64
N SER A 103 3.62 2.13 13.93
CA SER A 103 3.97 3.53 14.20
C SER A 103 2.79 4.48 13.97
N TRP A 104 2.02 4.27 12.92
CA TRP A 104 0.78 5.03 12.65
C TRP A 104 -0.33 4.75 13.65
N SER A 105 -0.35 3.55 14.20
CA SER A 105 -1.42 3.05 15.05
C SER A 105 -1.17 3.26 16.54
N SER A 106 0.08 3.31 16.97
CA SER A 106 0.43 3.43 18.39
C SER A 106 1.21 4.71 18.74
N GLY A 107 1.75 5.40 17.75
CA GLY A 107 2.62 6.56 17.97
C GLY A 107 4.01 6.21 18.49
N SER A 108 4.38 4.93 18.45
CA SER A 108 5.68 4.42 18.86
C SER A 108 6.27 3.53 17.78
N ARG A 109 7.58 3.63 17.56
CA ARG A 109 8.28 2.72 16.66
C ARG A 109 8.51 1.37 17.34
N VAL A 110 8.38 0.31 16.56
CA VAL A 110 8.68 -1.07 16.95
C VAL A 110 9.73 -1.67 16.01
N VAL A 111 10.29 -2.80 16.37
CA VAL A 111 11.21 -3.54 15.49
C VAL A 111 10.45 -4.10 14.28
N ASN A 112 11.15 -4.27 13.15
CA ASN A 112 10.56 -4.92 11.98
C ASN A 112 9.97 -6.28 12.35
N GLY A 113 8.81 -6.60 11.79
CA GLY A 113 8.08 -7.84 12.07
C GLY A 113 7.14 -7.80 13.27
N ALA A 114 7.32 -6.87 14.22
CA ALA A 114 6.45 -6.74 15.38
C ALA A 114 5.21 -5.85 15.09
N LEU A 115 4.09 -6.18 15.70
CA LEU A 115 2.84 -5.43 15.63
C LEU A 115 2.53 -4.85 17.02
N ASN A 116 2.79 -3.56 17.21
CA ASN A 116 2.49 -2.84 18.46
C ASN A 116 3.08 -3.52 19.72
N VAL A 117 4.25 -4.12 19.62
CA VAL A 117 4.97 -4.72 20.74
C VAL A 117 6.41 -4.20 20.76
N LEU A 118 6.84 -3.69 21.91
CA LEU A 118 8.19 -3.20 22.13
C LEU A 118 9.18 -4.37 22.33
N PRO A 119 10.50 -4.17 22.14
CA PRO A 119 11.52 -5.21 22.33
C PRO A 119 11.50 -5.86 23.72
N ASP A 120 11.11 -5.11 24.75
CA ASP A 120 10.98 -5.62 26.13
C ASP A 120 9.69 -6.41 26.38
N GLY A 121 8.88 -6.65 25.32
CA GLY A 121 7.63 -7.42 25.39
C GLY A 121 6.40 -6.62 25.80
N ARG A 122 6.52 -5.32 26.13
CA ARG A 122 5.35 -4.48 26.42
C ARG A 122 4.48 -4.30 25.18
N SER A 123 3.20 -4.62 25.30
CA SER A 123 2.21 -4.34 24.25
C SER A 123 1.81 -2.87 24.26
N LEU A 124 1.79 -2.25 23.09
CA LEU A 124 1.27 -0.90 22.86
C LEU A 124 -0.23 -1.01 22.53
N ARG A 125 -0.98 0.01 22.84
CA ARG A 125 -2.40 0.06 22.51
C ARG A 125 -2.58 0.59 21.08
N PRO A 126 -3.16 -0.21 20.15
CA PRO A 126 -3.39 0.22 18.79
C PRO A 126 -4.58 1.18 18.70
N ILE A 127 -4.60 1.96 17.63
CA ILE A 127 -5.64 2.97 17.38
C ILE A 127 -7.06 2.39 17.39
N CYS A 128 -7.27 1.16 16.89
CA CYS A 128 -8.58 0.53 16.90
C CYS A 128 -9.10 0.28 18.32
N SER A 129 -8.23 -0.15 19.26
CA SER A 129 -8.63 -0.33 20.66
C SER A 129 -9.05 0.99 21.29
N LEU A 130 -8.21 2.04 21.14
CA LEU A 130 -8.46 3.36 21.74
C LEU A 130 -9.73 4.02 21.18
N LEU A 131 -9.91 3.98 19.88
CA LEU A 131 -11.10 4.52 19.24
C LEU A 131 -12.36 3.71 19.58
N GLY A 132 -12.24 2.36 19.67
CA GLY A 132 -13.34 1.50 20.09
C GLY A 132 -13.86 1.84 21.48
N GLU A 133 -12.97 2.00 22.45
CA GLU A 133 -13.33 2.47 23.82
C GLU A 133 -13.97 3.86 23.82
N ALA A 134 -13.54 4.74 22.89
CA ALA A 134 -14.14 6.06 22.72
C ALA A 134 -15.46 6.03 21.90
N GLY A 135 -15.99 4.86 21.58
CA GLY A 135 -17.28 4.64 20.89
C GLY A 135 -17.21 4.85 19.36
N TRP A 136 -16.02 4.91 18.76
CA TRP A 136 -15.87 4.92 17.30
C TRP A 136 -16.06 3.52 16.73
N LYS A 137 -16.62 3.43 15.53
CA LYS A 137 -16.65 2.20 14.75
C LYS A 137 -15.40 2.08 13.90
N ARG A 138 -14.95 0.86 13.62
CA ARG A 138 -13.68 0.59 12.96
C ARG A 138 -13.88 -0.33 11.77
N GLY A 139 -13.15 -0.04 10.69
CA GLY A 139 -13.14 -0.88 9.50
C GLY A 139 -11.72 -1.03 8.96
N LEU A 140 -11.40 -2.24 8.53
CA LEU A 140 -10.17 -2.60 7.84
C LEU A 140 -10.53 -3.28 6.53
N VAL A 141 -10.06 -2.73 5.43
CA VAL A 141 -10.33 -3.20 4.06
C VAL A 141 -9.02 -3.30 3.31
N THR A 142 -8.72 -4.44 2.72
CA THR A 142 -7.43 -4.70 2.06
C THR A 142 -7.55 -5.62 0.86
N THR A 143 -6.61 -5.54 -0.07
CA THR A 143 -6.40 -6.53 -1.13
C THR A 143 -5.47 -7.68 -0.69
N THR A 144 -4.86 -7.60 0.51
CA THR A 144 -4.07 -8.69 1.09
C THR A 144 -4.95 -9.66 1.91
N GLU A 145 -4.31 -10.62 2.59
CA GLU A 145 -4.95 -11.32 3.70
C GLU A 145 -5.36 -10.29 4.76
N ILE A 146 -6.57 -10.37 5.28
CA ILE A 146 -7.04 -9.40 6.30
C ILE A 146 -6.16 -9.42 7.57
N THR A 147 -5.43 -10.50 7.80
CA THR A 147 -4.45 -10.66 8.87
C THR A 147 -3.06 -10.15 8.51
N HIS A 148 -2.85 -9.57 7.31
CA HIS A 148 -1.58 -8.98 6.89
C HIS A 148 -1.16 -7.82 7.80
N ALA A 149 0.11 -7.48 7.76
CA ALA A 149 0.74 -6.56 8.71
C ALA A 149 0.08 -5.17 8.77
N THR A 150 -0.31 -4.60 7.63
CA THR A 150 -0.87 -3.24 7.55
C THR A 150 -2.22 -3.12 8.26
N PRO A 151 -3.25 -3.96 7.99
CA PRO A 151 -4.46 -3.95 8.77
C PRO A 151 -4.25 -4.43 10.21
N ALA A 152 -3.36 -5.43 10.43
CA ALA A 152 -3.10 -5.96 11.77
C ALA A 152 -2.46 -4.92 12.69
N GLY A 153 -1.55 -4.09 12.19
CA GLY A 153 -0.93 -3.01 12.97
C GLY A 153 -1.95 -1.97 13.46
N PHE A 154 -3.01 -1.69 12.71
CA PHE A 154 -4.11 -0.83 13.17
C PHE A 154 -5.00 -1.51 14.20
N GLY A 155 -5.19 -2.83 14.07
CA GLY A 155 -6.18 -3.59 14.82
C GLY A 155 -5.71 -4.16 16.14
N VAL A 156 -4.48 -4.68 16.21
CA VAL A 156 -4.08 -5.57 17.31
C VAL A 156 -2.61 -5.41 17.71
N SER A 157 -2.24 -6.03 18.83
CA SER A 157 -0.86 -6.16 19.28
C SER A 157 -0.44 -7.62 19.27
N CYS A 158 0.66 -7.92 18.56
CA CYS A 158 1.18 -9.28 18.40
C CYS A 158 2.70 -9.25 18.23
N LYS A 159 3.43 -10.19 18.85
CA LYS A 159 4.90 -10.22 18.77
C LYS A 159 5.42 -10.36 17.34
N SER A 160 4.71 -11.09 16.49
CA SER A 160 5.12 -11.33 15.10
C SER A 160 3.94 -11.19 14.14
N ARG A 161 4.16 -10.47 13.02
CA ARG A 161 3.23 -10.41 11.88
C ARG A 161 2.94 -11.78 11.26
N GLY A 162 3.85 -12.74 11.47
CA GLY A 162 3.69 -14.13 10.99
C GLY A 162 2.64 -14.94 11.76
N GLU A 163 2.18 -14.49 12.94
CA GLU A 163 1.17 -15.18 13.75
C GLU A 163 -0.28 -14.93 13.23
N ALA A 164 -0.52 -15.13 11.94
CA ALA A 164 -1.79 -14.78 11.27
C ALA A 164 -3.04 -15.43 11.91
N GLU A 165 -2.94 -16.68 12.37
CA GLU A 165 -4.03 -17.36 13.08
C GLU A 165 -4.37 -16.68 14.42
N LYS A 166 -3.36 -16.17 15.13
CA LYS A 166 -3.55 -15.42 16.36
C LYS A 166 -4.12 -14.03 16.08
N ILE A 167 -3.63 -13.34 15.04
CA ILE A 167 -4.17 -12.06 14.60
C ILE A 167 -5.66 -12.18 14.28
N ALA A 168 -6.07 -13.21 13.54
CA ALA A 168 -7.49 -13.48 13.25
C ALA A 168 -8.35 -13.63 14.54
N ARG A 169 -7.81 -14.29 15.57
CA ARG A 169 -8.48 -14.40 16.87
C ARG A 169 -8.54 -13.05 17.60
N LEU A 170 -7.45 -12.30 17.61
CA LEU A 170 -7.39 -10.99 18.25
C LEU A 170 -8.38 -10.00 17.64
N TYR A 171 -8.64 -10.04 16.33
CA TYR A 171 -9.69 -9.24 15.71
C TYR A 171 -11.09 -9.52 16.28
N LEU A 172 -11.38 -10.77 16.60
CA LEU A 172 -12.65 -11.13 17.25
C LEU A 172 -12.74 -10.54 18.67
N GLU A 173 -11.63 -10.57 19.40
CA GLU A 173 -11.52 -10.02 20.75
C GLU A 173 -11.66 -8.49 20.76
N GLU A 174 -11.06 -7.81 19.77
CA GLU A 174 -11.18 -6.36 19.59
C GLU A 174 -12.57 -5.91 19.10
N GLY A 175 -13.33 -6.79 18.49
CA GLY A 175 -14.67 -6.48 18.02
C GLY A 175 -14.72 -5.46 16.89
N ILE A 176 -13.77 -5.49 15.95
CA ILE A 176 -13.72 -4.55 14.80
C ILE A 176 -14.92 -4.78 13.88
N GLU A 177 -15.64 -3.72 13.55
CA GLU A 177 -16.96 -3.81 12.91
C GLU A 177 -16.95 -4.20 11.44
N VAL A 178 -15.86 -3.95 10.72
CA VAL A 178 -15.71 -4.31 9.30
C VAL A 178 -14.32 -4.88 9.06
N LEU A 179 -14.25 -6.12 8.63
CA LEU A 179 -13.03 -6.82 8.25
C LEU A 179 -13.23 -7.40 6.85
N LEU A 180 -12.57 -6.84 5.82
CA LEU A 180 -12.72 -7.26 4.43
C LEU A 180 -11.35 -7.43 3.76
N GLY A 181 -11.12 -8.61 3.15
CA GLY A 181 -9.87 -8.93 2.46
C GLY A 181 -9.80 -10.38 2.02
N GLY A 182 -8.59 -10.91 1.91
CA GLY A 182 -8.30 -12.33 1.72
C GLY A 182 -8.04 -13.06 3.04
N GLY A 183 -7.38 -14.23 2.98
CA GLY A 183 -6.90 -14.96 4.16
C GLY A 183 -7.92 -15.91 4.77
N ARG A 184 -8.88 -16.43 3.99
CA ARG A 184 -9.92 -17.37 4.47
C ARG A 184 -9.33 -18.56 5.21
N LYS A 185 -8.15 -19.03 4.81
CA LYS A 185 -7.44 -20.14 5.48
C LYS A 185 -7.22 -19.93 6.99
N PHE A 186 -7.11 -18.70 7.47
CA PHE A 186 -6.90 -18.39 8.89
C PHE A 186 -8.19 -18.38 9.73
N PHE A 187 -9.33 -18.57 9.10
CA PHE A 187 -10.64 -18.57 9.76
C PHE A 187 -11.32 -19.93 9.68
N THR A 188 -10.92 -20.83 8.77
CA THR A 188 -11.52 -22.15 8.56
C THR A 188 -10.86 -23.21 9.43
N ARG A 189 -11.67 -24.07 10.03
CA ARG A 189 -11.24 -25.16 10.92
C ARG A 189 -10.20 -26.08 10.26
N GLU A 190 -10.41 -26.41 9.01
CA GLU A 190 -9.60 -27.39 8.27
C GLU A 190 -8.17 -26.90 8.00
N LYS A 191 -8.00 -25.58 7.91
CA LYS A 191 -6.73 -24.93 7.56
C LYS A 191 -5.94 -24.46 8.77
N ARG A 192 -6.61 -24.16 9.88
CA ARG A 192 -5.96 -23.68 11.10
C ARG A 192 -5.23 -24.81 11.83
N SER A 193 -4.08 -24.46 12.41
CA SER A 193 -3.27 -25.38 13.22
C SER A 193 -4.00 -25.80 14.52
N ASP A 194 -4.75 -24.86 15.13
CA ASP A 194 -5.53 -25.08 16.37
C ASP A 194 -6.91 -25.71 16.13
N ARG A 195 -7.28 -25.99 14.87
CA ARG A 195 -8.57 -26.60 14.48
C ARG A 195 -9.82 -25.85 14.95
N ARG A 196 -9.71 -24.59 15.30
CA ARG A 196 -10.86 -23.75 15.66
C ARG A 196 -11.59 -23.25 14.42
N ASP A 197 -12.92 -23.27 14.45
CA ASP A 197 -13.76 -22.59 13.46
C ASP A 197 -13.96 -21.13 13.88
N LEU A 198 -13.15 -20.22 13.36
CA LEU A 198 -13.30 -18.81 13.67
C LEU A 198 -14.51 -18.19 12.97
N PHE A 199 -14.95 -18.67 11.81
CA PHE A 199 -16.20 -18.19 11.21
C PHE A 199 -17.39 -18.46 12.13
N ALA A 200 -17.44 -19.63 12.75
CA ALA A 200 -18.49 -19.93 13.74
C ALA A 200 -18.38 -19.03 14.98
N ALA A 201 -17.15 -18.75 15.45
CA ALA A 201 -16.92 -17.85 16.58
C ALA A 201 -17.38 -16.41 16.27
N PHE A 202 -17.03 -15.87 15.10
CA PHE A 202 -17.48 -14.56 14.65
C PHE A 202 -19.00 -14.50 14.50
N ARG A 203 -19.63 -15.53 13.90
CA ARG A 203 -21.11 -15.62 13.82
C ARG A 203 -21.77 -15.62 15.20
N LYS A 204 -21.17 -16.33 16.18
CA LYS A 204 -21.68 -16.36 17.58
C LYS A 204 -21.63 -14.97 18.23
N GLN A 205 -20.65 -14.13 17.87
CA GLN A 205 -20.57 -12.73 18.30
C GLN A 205 -21.41 -11.78 17.45
N GLY A 206 -22.26 -12.28 16.57
CA GLY A 206 -23.19 -11.48 15.80
C GLY A 206 -22.70 -11.03 14.42
N TYR A 207 -21.49 -11.39 13.99
CA TYR A 207 -20.99 -11.03 12.66
C TYR A 207 -21.80 -11.69 11.54
N ALA A 208 -21.99 -10.94 10.45
CA ALA A 208 -22.37 -11.48 9.16
C ALA A 208 -21.09 -11.77 8.36
N GLY A 209 -21.02 -12.96 7.75
CA GLY A 209 -19.88 -13.43 6.98
C GLY A 209 -20.17 -13.44 5.49
N ALA A 210 -19.12 -13.25 4.66
CA ALA A 210 -19.15 -13.47 3.22
C ALA A 210 -17.80 -14.03 2.75
N THR A 211 -17.85 -14.94 1.78
CA THR A 211 -16.69 -15.57 1.16
C THR A 211 -16.62 -15.33 -0.35
N GLU A 212 -17.72 -14.82 -0.92
CA GLU A 212 -17.84 -14.46 -2.34
C GLU A 212 -18.58 -13.12 -2.52
N ALA A 213 -18.42 -12.51 -3.69
CA ALA A 213 -18.99 -11.21 -4.03
C ALA A 213 -20.52 -11.19 -3.95
N GLU A 214 -21.21 -12.29 -4.29
CA GLU A 214 -22.66 -12.38 -4.21
C GLU A 214 -23.15 -12.32 -2.75
N GLU A 215 -22.53 -13.08 -1.85
CA GLU A 215 -22.82 -13.05 -0.42
C GLU A 215 -22.50 -11.68 0.18
N PHE A 216 -21.37 -11.09 -0.23
CA PHE A 216 -20.96 -9.77 0.20
C PHE A 216 -21.99 -8.68 -0.14
N SER A 217 -22.57 -8.73 -1.32
CA SER A 217 -23.59 -7.77 -1.77
C SER A 217 -24.85 -7.75 -0.88
N ARG A 218 -25.11 -8.84 -0.15
CA ARG A 218 -26.30 -9.08 0.70
C ARG A 218 -26.02 -8.90 2.20
N LEU A 219 -24.80 -8.50 2.59
CA LEU A 219 -24.49 -8.34 4.02
C LEU A 219 -25.37 -7.27 4.68
N PRO A 220 -25.97 -7.58 5.84
CA PRO A 220 -26.87 -6.67 6.54
C PRO A 220 -26.09 -5.52 7.21
N LEU A 221 -26.55 -4.29 7.04
CA LEU A 221 -25.85 -3.09 7.54
C LEU A 221 -25.85 -2.94 9.07
N ASN A 222 -26.75 -3.62 9.78
CA ASN A 222 -26.91 -3.54 11.24
C ASN A 222 -26.08 -4.58 12.03
N ARG A 223 -25.25 -5.39 11.35
CA ARG A 223 -24.36 -6.39 11.98
C ARG A 223 -22.91 -6.08 11.61
N PRO A 224 -21.92 -6.42 12.44
CA PRO A 224 -20.52 -6.38 12.04
C PRO A 224 -20.23 -7.39 10.92
N TRP A 225 -19.17 -7.17 10.13
CA TRP A 225 -18.85 -7.95 8.94
C TRP A 225 -17.48 -8.62 9.01
N LEU A 226 -17.42 -9.87 8.56
CA LEU A 226 -16.20 -10.58 8.22
C LEU A 226 -16.32 -11.08 6.77
N GLY A 227 -15.58 -10.48 5.84
CA GLY A 227 -15.50 -10.90 4.44
C GLY A 227 -14.09 -11.37 4.08
N THR A 228 -13.95 -12.62 3.63
CA THR A 228 -12.67 -13.20 3.21
C THR A 228 -12.83 -13.88 1.85
N PHE A 229 -12.41 -13.19 0.77
CA PHE A 229 -12.79 -13.53 -0.60
C PHE A 229 -11.76 -14.37 -1.35
N ALA A 230 -10.66 -14.74 -0.70
CA ALA A 230 -9.64 -15.66 -1.20
C ALA A 230 -9.02 -16.45 -0.05
N GLU A 231 -8.44 -17.62 -0.35
CA GLU A 231 -7.71 -18.42 0.63
C GLU A 231 -6.48 -17.69 1.19
N SER A 232 -5.75 -16.98 0.32
CA SER A 232 -4.61 -16.13 0.65
C SER A 232 -4.94 -14.66 0.33
N HIS A 233 -4.03 -13.91 -0.28
CA HIS A 233 -4.28 -12.56 -0.77
C HIS A 233 -5.36 -12.56 -1.86
N LEU A 234 -6.02 -11.44 -2.10
CA LEU A 234 -6.88 -11.28 -3.27
C LEU A 234 -6.04 -11.38 -4.55
N PRO A 235 -6.60 -11.84 -5.67
CA PRO A 235 -5.91 -11.86 -6.94
C PRO A 235 -5.46 -10.44 -7.34
N TYR A 236 -4.38 -10.34 -8.10
CA TYR A 236 -4.02 -9.08 -8.73
C TYR A 236 -5.16 -8.56 -9.60
N ARG A 237 -5.32 -7.24 -9.63
CA ARG A 237 -6.31 -6.59 -10.49
C ARG A 237 -6.20 -7.03 -11.95
N LEU A 238 -4.98 -7.17 -12.47
CA LEU A 238 -4.73 -7.61 -13.84
C LEU A 238 -5.26 -9.03 -14.08
N ASP A 239 -5.07 -9.96 -13.15
CA ASP A 239 -5.59 -11.34 -13.26
C ASP A 239 -7.12 -11.34 -13.15
N TRP A 240 -7.67 -10.55 -12.23
CA TRP A 240 -9.12 -10.38 -12.08
C TRP A 240 -9.79 -9.88 -13.36
N GLU A 241 -9.19 -8.93 -14.07
CA GLU A 241 -9.71 -8.38 -15.33
C GLU A 241 -9.83 -9.43 -16.44
N HIS A 242 -8.96 -10.45 -16.42
CA HIS A 242 -8.86 -11.44 -17.48
C HIS A 242 -9.41 -12.82 -17.09
N ASP A 243 -10.00 -12.97 -15.91
CA ASP A 243 -10.63 -14.20 -15.42
C ASP A 243 -12.10 -13.94 -15.07
N ALA A 244 -13.01 -14.64 -15.75
CA ALA A 244 -14.46 -14.48 -15.56
C ALA A 244 -14.94 -14.98 -14.19
N GLU A 245 -14.29 -16.03 -13.65
CA GLU A 245 -14.64 -16.60 -12.34
C GLU A 245 -14.20 -15.66 -11.22
N LEU A 246 -12.99 -15.08 -11.31
CA LEU A 246 -12.52 -14.08 -10.34
C LEU A 246 -13.44 -12.85 -10.34
N ARG A 247 -13.87 -12.38 -11.53
CA ARG A 247 -14.82 -11.26 -11.60
C ARG A 247 -16.18 -11.56 -10.96
N ARG A 248 -16.59 -12.80 -10.94
CA ARG A 248 -17.87 -13.23 -10.35
C ARG A 248 -17.76 -13.41 -8.83
N THR A 249 -16.61 -13.90 -8.35
CA THR A 249 -16.46 -14.36 -6.96
C THR A 249 -15.75 -13.38 -6.04
N VAL A 250 -14.85 -12.55 -6.57
CA VAL A 250 -14.00 -11.66 -5.75
C VAL A 250 -14.41 -10.20 -5.94
N PRO A 251 -14.87 -9.51 -4.88
CA PRO A 251 -15.16 -8.08 -4.95
C PRO A 251 -13.86 -7.28 -5.05
N ARG A 252 -13.91 -6.15 -5.75
CA ARG A 252 -12.79 -5.22 -5.91
C ARG A 252 -12.63 -4.30 -4.70
N LEU A 253 -11.42 -3.74 -4.55
CA LEU A 253 -11.13 -2.78 -3.48
C LEU A 253 -12.11 -1.58 -3.44
N PRO A 254 -12.43 -0.89 -4.56
CA PRO A 254 -13.41 0.21 -4.55
C PRO A 254 -14.82 -0.24 -4.17
N GLU A 255 -15.21 -1.48 -4.47
CA GLU A 255 -16.52 -2.05 -4.10
C GLU A 255 -16.57 -2.33 -2.59
N MET A 256 -15.52 -2.95 -2.04
CA MET A 256 -15.38 -3.19 -0.61
C MET A 256 -15.35 -1.86 0.16
N THR A 257 -14.61 -0.87 -0.32
CA THR A 257 -14.51 0.48 0.26
C THR A 257 -15.86 1.17 0.29
N ARG A 258 -16.60 1.15 -0.82
CA ARG A 258 -17.95 1.75 -0.90
C ARG A 258 -18.93 1.09 0.06
N ALA A 259 -18.90 -0.23 0.16
CA ALA A 259 -19.76 -0.96 1.08
C ALA A 259 -19.39 -0.69 2.55
N ALA A 260 -18.10 -0.64 2.89
CA ALA A 260 -17.62 -0.30 4.22
C ALA A 260 -18.04 1.11 4.62
N LEU A 261 -17.86 2.11 3.74
CA LEU A 261 -18.33 3.48 3.97
C LEU A 261 -19.85 3.56 4.16
N ARG A 262 -20.64 2.90 3.29
CA ARG A 262 -22.11 2.86 3.43
C ARG A 262 -22.54 2.28 4.77
N LYS A 263 -21.82 1.28 5.29
CA LYS A 263 -22.10 0.69 6.60
C LYS A 263 -21.69 1.63 7.73
N LEU A 264 -20.45 2.11 7.73
CA LEU A 264 -19.87 2.91 8.81
C LEU A 264 -20.48 4.32 8.90
N ALA A 265 -20.90 4.90 7.78
CA ALA A 265 -21.57 6.20 7.74
C ALA A 265 -22.91 6.26 8.52
N ARG A 266 -23.48 5.12 8.90
CA ARG A 266 -24.66 5.05 9.76
C ARG A 266 -24.36 5.35 11.23
N GLU A 267 -23.08 5.31 11.59
CA GLU A 267 -22.58 5.51 12.95
C GLU A 267 -22.18 6.97 13.19
N GLN A 268 -22.05 7.37 14.45
CA GLN A 268 -21.70 8.74 14.79
C GLN A 268 -20.27 9.10 14.40
N ARG A 269 -19.33 8.18 14.63
CA ARG A 269 -17.91 8.36 14.33
C ARG A 269 -17.28 7.02 13.90
N PHE A 270 -16.35 7.09 12.95
CA PHE A 270 -15.64 5.88 12.53
C PHE A 270 -14.20 6.16 12.04
N LEU A 271 -13.37 5.11 12.14
CA LEU A 271 -12.09 4.95 11.45
C LEU A 271 -12.25 3.88 10.37
N LEU A 272 -11.77 4.17 9.16
CA LEU A 272 -11.65 3.20 8.08
C LEU A 272 -10.22 3.22 7.54
N GLN A 273 -9.53 2.05 7.60
CA GLN A 273 -8.32 1.83 6.83
C GLN A 273 -8.65 1.15 5.51
N VAL A 274 -8.08 1.65 4.41
CA VAL A 274 -8.22 1.08 3.06
C VAL A 274 -6.84 0.84 2.50
N GLU A 275 -6.51 -0.41 2.18
CA GLU A 275 -5.18 -0.79 1.72
C GLU A 275 -5.21 -1.43 0.32
N GLY A 276 -4.40 -0.87 -0.58
CA GLY A 276 -3.98 -1.50 -1.84
C GLY A 276 -2.68 -2.25 -1.62
N GLY A 277 -2.73 -3.39 -0.95
CA GLY A 277 -1.54 -4.09 -0.47
C GLY A 277 -0.84 -4.95 -1.53
N ARG A 278 -1.50 -5.21 -2.66
CA ARG A 278 -0.89 -6.02 -3.74
C ARG A 278 0.12 -5.24 -4.58
N VAL A 279 0.16 -3.91 -4.48
CA VAL A 279 1.20 -3.09 -5.13
C VAL A 279 2.58 -3.49 -4.63
N ASP A 280 2.76 -3.63 -3.31
CA ASP A 280 4.00 -4.09 -2.69
C ASP A 280 4.44 -5.46 -3.22
N HIS A 281 3.52 -6.44 -3.21
CA HIS A 281 3.82 -7.79 -3.70
C HIS A 281 4.25 -7.81 -5.17
N ALA A 282 3.62 -6.99 -6.02
CA ALA A 282 4.03 -6.85 -7.41
C ALA A 282 5.41 -6.20 -7.55
N CYS A 283 5.71 -5.18 -6.72
CA CYS A 283 7.03 -4.55 -6.68
C CYS A 283 8.11 -5.54 -6.20
N HIS A 284 7.86 -6.33 -5.16
CA HIS A 284 8.74 -7.43 -4.74
C HIS A 284 9.01 -8.44 -5.87
N ALA A 285 8.01 -8.70 -6.69
CA ALA A 285 8.14 -9.57 -7.86
C ALA A 285 8.79 -8.89 -9.08
N ASN A 286 9.07 -7.59 -9.04
CA ASN A 286 9.46 -6.75 -10.17
C ASN A 286 8.44 -6.81 -11.35
N ASP A 287 7.16 -6.98 -11.02
CA ASP A 287 6.04 -7.03 -11.95
C ASP A 287 5.39 -5.67 -12.11
N ILE A 288 5.88 -4.88 -13.09
CA ILE A 288 5.32 -3.54 -13.32
C ILE A 288 3.86 -3.59 -13.79
N ALA A 289 3.46 -4.65 -14.53
CA ALA A 289 2.10 -4.75 -15.01
C ALA A 289 1.11 -5.02 -13.87
N GLY A 290 1.44 -5.96 -12.96
CA GLY A 290 0.69 -6.16 -11.72
C GLY A 290 0.63 -4.88 -10.90
N ALA A 291 1.78 -4.24 -10.64
CA ALA A 291 1.88 -3.07 -9.77
C ALA A 291 1.04 -1.87 -10.26
N VAL A 292 1.10 -1.50 -11.56
CA VAL A 292 0.32 -0.35 -12.05
C VAL A 292 -1.19 -0.61 -12.07
N HIS A 293 -1.63 -1.86 -12.32
CA HIS A 293 -3.04 -2.20 -12.27
C HIS A 293 -3.61 -2.13 -10.85
N ASP A 294 -2.89 -2.67 -9.87
CA ASP A 294 -3.30 -2.61 -8.45
C ASP A 294 -3.23 -1.18 -7.89
N LEU A 295 -2.24 -0.36 -8.32
CA LEU A 295 -2.20 1.05 -7.94
C LEU A 295 -3.36 1.86 -8.55
N VAL A 296 -3.77 1.54 -9.77
CA VAL A 296 -4.97 2.12 -10.40
C VAL A 296 -6.23 1.71 -9.64
N GLU A 297 -6.34 0.47 -9.20
CA GLU A 297 -7.47 0.01 -8.37
C GLU A 297 -7.52 0.73 -7.01
N PHE A 298 -6.36 0.95 -6.38
CA PHE A 298 -6.27 1.78 -5.18
C PHE A 298 -6.74 3.21 -5.44
N ASP A 299 -6.37 3.81 -6.56
CA ASP A 299 -6.84 5.15 -6.97
C ASP A 299 -8.36 5.20 -7.22
N GLU A 300 -8.95 4.11 -7.74
CA GLU A 300 -10.41 4.00 -7.87
C GLU A 300 -11.11 3.91 -6.48
N ALA A 301 -10.45 3.29 -5.49
CA ALA A 301 -10.93 3.33 -4.11
C ALA A 301 -10.77 4.73 -3.50
N ALA A 302 -9.73 5.48 -3.88
CA ALA A 302 -9.57 6.89 -3.49
C ALA A 302 -10.68 7.77 -4.08
N ASP A 303 -11.15 7.52 -5.32
CA ASP A 303 -12.33 8.17 -5.88
C ASP A 303 -13.54 8.01 -4.96
N VAL A 304 -13.79 6.78 -4.50
CA VAL A 304 -14.91 6.47 -3.59
C VAL A 304 -14.81 7.25 -2.28
N CYS A 305 -13.61 7.33 -1.71
CA CYS A 305 -13.38 8.08 -0.46
C CYS A 305 -13.53 9.59 -0.65
N LEU A 306 -13.02 10.14 -1.77
CA LEU A 306 -13.13 11.56 -2.07
C LEU A 306 -14.57 11.99 -2.40
N ASP A 307 -15.35 11.13 -3.04
CA ASP A 307 -16.78 11.37 -3.25
C ASP A 307 -17.55 11.33 -1.91
N TYR A 308 -17.14 10.46 -0.98
CA TYR A 308 -17.67 10.46 0.38
C TYR A 308 -17.33 11.77 1.12
N LEU A 309 -16.07 12.27 1.03
CA LEU A 309 -15.66 13.54 1.62
C LEU A 309 -16.47 14.73 1.07
N LYS A 310 -16.74 14.78 -0.24
CA LYS A 310 -17.57 15.85 -0.84
C LYS A 310 -18.97 15.89 -0.24
N ALA A 311 -19.55 14.73 0.04
CA ALA A 311 -20.88 14.61 0.64
C ALA A 311 -20.86 14.79 2.17
N ASN A 312 -19.71 14.56 2.83
CA ASN A 312 -19.54 14.60 4.28
C ASN A 312 -18.27 15.39 4.65
N PRO A 313 -18.35 16.74 4.68
CA PRO A 313 -17.17 17.61 4.87
C PRO A 313 -16.46 17.47 6.22
N ASP A 314 -17.10 16.85 7.21
CA ASP A 314 -16.54 16.49 8.52
C ASP A 314 -15.71 15.19 8.49
N THR A 315 -15.20 14.82 7.32
CA THR A 315 -14.31 13.67 7.08
C THR A 315 -12.87 14.15 6.92
N LEU A 316 -11.93 13.41 7.49
CA LEU A 316 -10.50 13.48 7.19
C LEU A 316 -10.11 12.28 6.32
N ILE A 317 -9.46 12.53 5.19
CA ILE A 317 -8.81 11.51 4.37
C ILE A 317 -7.31 11.72 4.42
N VAL A 318 -6.55 10.65 4.66
CA VAL A 318 -5.10 10.60 4.55
C VAL A 318 -4.75 9.52 3.52
N ILE A 319 -3.96 9.88 2.50
CA ILE A 319 -3.45 8.96 1.47
C ILE A 319 -1.93 8.91 1.59
N THR A 320 -1.36 7.73 1.76
CA THR A 320 0.08 7.53 1.93
C THR A 320 0.52 6.14 1.45
N THR A 321 1.78 5.81 1.65
CA THR A 321 2.38 4.47 1.58
C THR A 321 3.20 4.23 2.83
N ASP A 322 3.46 2.99 3.16
CA ASP A 322 4.22 2.61 4.36
C ASP A 322 5.74 2.55 4.12
N HIS A 323 6.18 2.27 2.91
CA HIS A 323 7.57 2.27 2.45
C HIS A 323 7.62 2.29 0.91
N GLY A 324 8.80 2.38 0.35
CA GLY A 324 9.05 2.03 -1.05
C GLY A 324 9.43 0.55 -1.16
N THR A 325 9.19 -0.05 -2.33
CA THR A 325 9.61 -1.42 -2.64
C THR A 325 10.23 -1.48 -4.02
N ALA A 326 11.45 -2.04 -4.08
CA ALA A 326 12.20 -2.31 -5.30
C ALA A 326 12.48 -1.12 -6.25
N ASN A 327 11.99 0.07 -5.96
CA ASN A 327 12.18 1.32 -6.68
C ASN A 327 12.24 1.16 -8.21
N PRO A 328 11.12 0.86 -8.91
CA PRO A 328 11.09 0.77 -10.36
C PRO A 328 11.39 2.12 -11.01
N GLY A 329 12.06 2.12 -12.15
CA GLY A 329 12.33 3.33 -12.91
C GLY A 329 12.04 3.16 -14.41
N LEU A 330 11.30 4.09 -15.02
CA LEU A 330 11.22 4.19 -16.47
C LEU A 330 12.52 4.80 -16.97
N ASN A 331 13.28 4.04 -17.76
CA ASN A 331 14.61 4.40 -18.17
C ASN A 331 14.62 5.09 -19.55
N GLY A 332 15.40 6.15 -19.68
CA GLY A 332 15.75 6.73 -20.97
C GLY A 332 16.77 5.84 -21.69
N MET A 333 16.37 5.11 -22.69
CA MET A 333 17.15 4.08 -23.40
C MET A 333 18.42 4.63 -24.08
N GLY A 334 19.44 4.95 -23.27
CA GLY A 334 20.71 5.55 -23.69
C GLY A 334 20.50 6.94 -24.32
N ALA A 335 20.97 7.17 -25.52
CA ALA A 335 20.80 8.45 -26.23
C ALA A 335 19.39 8.66 -26.82
N LYS A 336 18.51 7.66 -26.72
CA LYS A 336 17.16 7.67 -27.32
C LYS A 336 16.08 7.78 -26.24
N TYR A 337 16.07 8.85 -25.48
CA TYR A 337 15.10 9.05 -24.39
C TYR A 337 13.64 8.94 -24.82
N GLY A 338 13.29 9.34 -26.05
CA GLY A 338 11.94 9.27 -26.59
C GLY A 338 11.40 7.86 -26.79
N ASP A 339 12.26 6.86 -26.91
CA ASP A 339 11.86 5.46 -27.12
C ASP A 339 11.15 4.89 -25.86
N SER A 340 11.45 5.42 -24.68
CA SER A 340 10.85 5.00 -23.41
C SER A 340 9.32 5.08 -23.40
N ASN A 341 8.74 6.08 -24.08
CA ASN A 341 7.30 6.27 -24.16
C ASN A 341 6.63 5.06 -24.84
N GLY A 342 7.16 4.65 -26.00
CA GLY A 342 6.65 3.51 -26.76
C GLY A 342 6.86 2.18 -26.03
N LEU A 343 7.97 2.03 -25.30
CA LEU A 343 8.26 0.81 -24.54
C LEU A 343 7.28 0.67 -23.36
N PHE A 344 7.02 1.74 -22.62
CA PHE A 344 6.09 1.68 -21.50
C PHE A 344 4.64 1.40 -21.93
N GLU A 345 4.24 1.80 -23.13
CA GLU A 345 2.94 1.42 -23.70
C GLU A 345 2.73 -0.10 -23.82
N HIS A 346 3.80 -0.88 -23.93
CA HIS A 346 3.69 -2.34 -23.98
C HIS A 346 3.12 -2.94 -22.69
N VAL A 347 3.22 -2.26 -21.55
CA VAL A 347 2.60 -2.68 -20.27
C VAL A 347 1.09 -2.88 -20.42
N ARG A 348 0.41 -2.11 -21.28
CA ARG A 348 -1.02 -2.24 -21.58
C ARG A 348 -1.40 -3.56 -22.28
N ARG A 349 -0.40 -4.26 -22.83
CA ARG A 349 -0.62 -5.57 -23.49
C ARG A 349 -0.60 -6.74 -22.50
N ALA A 350 -0.19 -6.52 -21.27
CA ALA A 350 -0.19 -7.55 -20.25
C ALA A 350 -1.60 -8.10 -20.01
N ARG A 351 -1.69 -9.42 -19.80
CA ARG A 351 -2.95 -10.15 -19.60
C ARG A 351 -2.94 -11.03 -18.35
N CYS A 352 -1.85 -11.04 -17.61
CA CYS A 352 -1.74 -11.67 -16.31
C CYS A 352 -0.56 -11.06 -15.54
N SER A 353 -0.56 -11.22 -14.21
CA SER A 353 0.58 -10.94 -13.35
C SER A 353 1.68 -11.99 -13.53
N PHE A 354 2.87 -11.74 -12.94
CA PHE A 354 3.92 -12.76 -12.86
C PHE A 354 3.50 -13.98 -12.02
N GLU A 355 2.63 -13.77 -11.02
CA GLU A 355 2.01 -14.85 -10.26
C GLU A 355 1.15 -15.74 -11.17
N GLY A 356 0.26 -15.10 -11.95
CA GLY A 356 -0.57 -15.77 -12.95
C GLY A 356 0.26 -16.47 -14.04
N LEU A 357 1.30 -15.80 -14.57
CA LEU A 357 2.23 -16.40 -15.53
C LEU A 357 2.91 -17.66 -14.96
N SER A 358 3.40 -17.55 -13.72
CA SER A 358 4.11 -18.67 -13.05
C SER A 358 3.18 -19.86 -12.83
N ALA A 359 1.91 -19.62 -12.48
CA ALA A 359 0.90 -20.67 -12.34
C ALA A 359 0.61 -21.35 -13.68
N LEU A 360 0.47 -20.59 -14.76
CA LEU A 360 0.29 -21.14 -16.12
C LEU A 360 1.50 -21.95 -16.57
N TRP A 361 2.71 -21.40 -16.39
CA TRP A 361 3.94 -22.09 -16.77
C TRP A 361 4.14 -23.39 -15.99
N LYS A 362 3.83 -23.40 -14.69
CA LYS A 362 3.85 -24.63 -13.87
C LYS A 362 2.87 -25.68 -14.38
N LYS A 363 1.65 -25.27 -14.75
CA LYS A 363 0.61 -26.15 -15.30
C LYS A 363 1.05 -26.79 -16.63
N GLU A 364 1.91 -26.11 -17.41
CA GLU A 364 2.43 -26.59 -18.69
C GLU A 364 3.80 -27.29 -18.58
N GLY A 365 4.17 -27.75 -17.39
CA GLY A 365 5.38 -28.54 -17.15
C GLY A 365 6.68 -27.75 -17.15
N GLN A 366 6.63 -26.44 -17.05
CA GLN A 366 7.77 -25.52 -16.90
C GLN A 366 8.83 -25.63 -18.01
N THR A 367 8.39 -25.91 -19.25
CA THR A 367 9.30 -26.02 -20.40
C THR A 367 9.69 -24.66 -20.97
N ALA A 368 10.84 -24.57 -21.63
CA ALA A 368 11.32 -23.39 -22.36
C ALA A 368 10.31 -22.93 -23.44
N ALA A 369 9.77 -23.90 -24.20
CA ALA A 369 8.79 -23.63 -25.26
C ALA A 369 7.49 -23.06 -24.70
N ALA A 370 6.98 -23.61 -23.59
CA ALA A 370 5.79 -23.09 -22.91
C ALA A 370 6.02 -21.66 -22.41
N LEU A 371 7.15 -21.37 -21.77
CA LEU A 371 7.47 -20.03 -21.30
C LEU A 371 7.56 -19.02 -22.46
N ALA A 372 8.27 -19.34 -23.53
CA ALA A 372 8.38 -18.46 -24.69
C ALA A 372 7.02 -18.13 -25.30
N ARG A 373 6.15 -19.13 -25.45
CA ARG A 373 4.78 -18.97 -25.96
C ARG A 373 3.94 -18.11 -25.00
N LEU A 374 3.96 -18.39 -23.70
CA LEU A 374 3.21 -17.63 -22.70
C LEU A 374 3.65 -16.15 -22.65
N LEU A 375 4.95 -15.86 -22.75
CA LEU A 375 5.46 -14.48 -22.81
C LEU A 375 4.94 -13.73 -24.06
N GLU A 376 4.87 -14.41 -25.21
CA GLU A 376 4.33 -13.82 -26.44
C GLU A 376 2.80 -13.61 -26.33
N GLU A 377 2.07 -14.61 -25.85
CA GLU A 377 0.60 -14.53 -25.70
C GLU A 377 0.15 -13.54 -24.62
N ARG A 378 0.84 -13.49 -23.50
CA ARG A 378 0.40 -12.70 -22.32
C ARG A 378 0.96 -11.29 -22.28
N TYR A 379 2.13 -11.05 -22.88
CA TYR A 379 2.79 -9.74 -22.84
C TYR A 379 3.15 -9.17 -24.22
N GLY A 380 2.93 -9.93 -25.28
CA GLY A 380 3.37 -9.57 -26.63
C GLY A 380 4.90 -9.54 -26.75
N TYR A 381 5.62 -10.28 -25.90
CA TYR A 381 7.08 -10.30 -25.84
C TYR A 381 7.66 -11.62 -26.34
N LYS A 382 8.51 -11.51 -27.36
CA LYS A 382 9.26 -12.66 -27.91
C LYS A 382 10.71 -12.58 -27.43
N PRO A 383 11.10 -13.37 -26.41
CA PRO A 383 12.47 -13.36 -25.89
C PRO A 383 13.46 -13.86 -26.93
N SER A 384 14.67 -13.28 -26.97
CA SER A 384 15.78 -13.91 -27.70
C SER A 384 16.21 -15.20 -27.03
N GLY A 385 16.70 -16.16 -27.80
CA GLY A 385 17.17 -17.46 -27.28
C GLY A 385 18.20 -17.30 -26.16
N LYS A 386 19.11 -16.33 -26.26
CA LYS A 386 20.12 -16.04 -25.22
C LYS A 386 19.48 -15.58 -23.89
N ARG A 387 18.52 -14.66 -23.93
CA ARG A 387 17.86 -14.17 -22.72
C ARG A 387 16.97 -15.23 -22.08
N LEU A 388 16.26 -16.00 -22.89
CA LEU A 388 15.47 -17.11 -22.40
C LEU A 388 16.37 -18.19 -21.75
N ALA A 389 17.50 -18.53 -22.37
CA ALA A 389 18.45 -19.48 -21.81
C ALA A 389 19.03 -19.00 -20.46
N GLN A 390 19.35 -17.72 -20.33
CA GLN A 390 19.82 -17.14 -19.07
C GLN A 390 18.76 -17.26 -17.96
N PHE A 391 17.49 -16.92 -18.26
CA PHE A 391 16.39 -17.09 -17.31
C PHE A 391 16.21 -18.55 -16.87
N LEU A 392 16.26 -19.49 -17.81
CA LEU A 392 16.12 -20.91 -17.51
C LEU A 392 17.30 -21.44 -16.68
N ALA A 393 18.53 -21.00 -16.98
CA ALA A 393 19.71 -21.34 -16.19
C ALA A 393 19.58 -20.85 -14.74
N TYR A 394 18.94 -19.70 -14.52
CA TYR A 394 18.60 -19.25 -13.16
C TYR A 394 17.55 -20.18 -12.52
N ALA A 395 16.47 -20.48 -13.22
CA ALA A 395 15.41 -21.38 -12.74
C ALA A 395 15.93 -22.77 -12.37
N GLU A 396 16.92 -23.28 -13.12
CA GLU A 396 17.64 -24.56 -12.89
C GLU A 396 18.78 -24.44 -11.85
N LYS A 397 18.98 -23.24 -11.25
CA LYS A 397 20.06 -22.96 -10.28
C LYS A 397 21.48 -23.14 -10.81
N SER A 398 21.66 -23.14 -12.13
CA SER A 398 22.97 -23.26 -12.80
C SER A 398 23.63 -21.88 -13.04
N TRP A 399 22.91 -20.78 -12.82
CA TRP A 399 23.39 -19.41 -12.90
C TRP A 399 22.72 -18.54 -11.82
N LYS A 400 23.44 -17.52 -11.33
CA LYS A 400 22.93 -16.53 -10.37
C LYS A 400 23.29 -15.11 -10.83
N PRO A 401 22.46 -14.10 -10.51
CA PRO A 401 22.81 -12.70 -10.76
C PRO A 401 23.99 -12.26 -9.90
N LEU A 402 24.76 -11.29 -10.39
CA LEU A 402 25.89 -10.73 -9.65
C LEU A 402 25.42 -9.96 -8.41
N TYR A 403 24.28 -9.27 -8.52
CA TYR A 403 23.70 -8.51 -7.43
C TYR A 403 22.64 -9.35 -6.68
N ALA A 404 22.95 -9.70 -5.44
CA ALA A 404 22.09 -10.56 -4.62
C ALA A 404 20.67 -10.00 -4.38
N GLY A 405 20.51 -8.67 -4.41
CA GLY A 405 19.19 -8.02 -4.32
C GLY A 405 18.25 -8.33 -5.48
N MET A 406 18.76 -8.96 -6.54
CA MET A 406 17.99 -9.43 -7.72
C MET A 406 17.86 -10.96 -7.75
N ASP A 407 18.21 -11.67 -6.67
CA ASP A 407 18.18 -13.13 -6.57
C ASP A 407 16.78 -13.67 -6.27
N GLY A 408 15.92 -13.70 -7.30
CA GLY A 408 14.56 -14.23 -7.24
C GLY A 408 13.99 -14.49 -8.63
N LEU A 409 13.22 -15.59 -8.79
CA LEU A 409 12.71 -16.01 -10.11
C LEU A 409 11.82 -14.92 -10.77
N SER A 410 10.95 -14.30 -10.02
CA SER A 410 10.10 -13.22 -10.50
C SER A 410 10.91 -11.96 -10.86
N MET A 411 11.97 -11.64 -10.09
CA MET A 411 12.87 -10.55 -10.42
C MET A 411 13.61 -10.79 -11.73
N GLN A 412 13.97 -12.05 -12.03
CA GLN A 412 14.57 -12.43 -13.31
C GLN A 412 13.56 -12.31 -14.47
N LEU A 413 12.26 -12.51 -14.25
CA LEU A 413 11.23 -12.14 -15.23
C LEU A 413 11.17 -10.64 -15.45
N GLY A 414 11.24 -9.84 -14.39
CA GLY A 414 11.31 -8.38 -14.47
C GLY A 414 12.52 -7.91 -15.27
N GLU A 415 13.69 -8.51 -15.06
CA GLU A 415 14.91 -8.23 -15.85
C GLU A 415 14.75 -8.68 -17.32
N LEU A 416 14.18 -9.87 -17.56
CA LEU A 416 13.91 -10.39 -18.91
C LEU A 416 13.03 -9.42 -19.72
N LEU A 417 11.99 -8.86 -19.09
CA LEU A 417 11.04 -7.93 -19.69
C LEU A 417 11.47 -6.46 -19.62
N GLY A 418 12.54 -6.15 -18.88
CA GLY A 418 12.94 -4.76 -18.60
C GLY A 418 13.12 -3.89 -19.86
N ASN A 419 13.80 -4.39 -20.88
CA ASN A 419 13.93 -3.67 -22.14
C ASN A 419 12.66 -3.65 -23.00
N HIS A 420 11.73 -4.57 -22.76
CA HIS A 420 10.44 -4.57 -23.45
C HIS A 420 9.49 -3.50 -22.91
N TRP A 421 9.54 -3.25 -21.61
CA TRP A 421 8.69 -2.25 -20.93
C TRP A 421 9.41 -0.93 -20.65
N GLY A 422 10.74 -0.88 -20.83
CA GLY A 422 11.56 0.30 -20.49
C GLY A 422 11.73 0.50 -18.98
N VAL A 423 11.36 -0.47 -18.15
CA VAL A 423 11.39 -0.37 -16.68
C VAL A 423 12.51 -1.24 -16.10
N GLY A 424 13.31 -0.64 -15.24
CA GLY A 424 14.34 -1.32 -14.46
C GLY A 424 14.02 -1.25 -12.97
N TRP A 425 14.64 -2.11 -12.17
CA TRP A 425 14.43 -2.27 -10.75
C TRP A 425 15.76 -2.22 -9.99
N THR A 426 15.74 -1.72 -8.75
CA THR A 426 16.95 -1.71 -7.91
C THR A 426 17.14 -3.00 -7.12
N SER A 427 16.06 -3.67 -6.77
CA SER A 427 16.08 -4.94 -6.01
C SER A 427 14.69 -5.60 -6.05
N GLY A 428 14.47 -6.60 -5.22
CA GLY A 428 13.16 -7.13 -4.87
C GLY A 428 12.81 -6.88 -3.39
N ALA A 429 13.42 -5.88 -2.74
CA ALA A 429 13.25 -5.61 -1.31
C ALA A 429 12.72 -4.19 -1.07
N HIS A 430 12.32 -3.91 0.18
CA HIS A 430 11.95 -2.55 0.59
C HIS A 430 13.13 -1.57 0.48
N THR A 431 12.82 -0.30 0.39
CA THR A 431 13.79 0.79 0.28
C THR A 431 13.55 1.85 1.35
N ALA A 432 14.62 2.54 1.75
CA ALA A 432 14.61 3.58 2.78
C ALA A 432 14.15 4.94 2.22
N ASP A 433 12.93 5.01 1.72
CA ASP A 433 12.39 6.25 1.16
C ASP A 433 11.67 7.10 2.21
N TYR A 434 11.78 8.43 2.07
CA TYR A 434 10.74 9.29 2.63
C TYR A 434 9.49 9.15 1.77
N VAL A 435 8.35 8.94 2.40
CA VAL A 435 7.11 8.70 1.66
C VAL A 435 6.21 9.93 1.64
N PRO A 436 5.39 10.10 0.57
CA PRO A 436 4.39 11.16 0.55
C PRO A 436 3.22 10.84 1.48
N LEU A 437 2.70 11.86 2.12
CA LEU A 437 1.41 11.83 2.78
C LEU A 437 0.60 13.03 2.31
N VAL A 438 -0.61 12.77 1.83
CA VAL A 438 -1.54 13.81 1.38
C VAL A 438 -2.80 13.71 2.21
N ALA A 439 -3.19 14.80 2.87
CA ALA A 439 -4.37 14.86 3.71
C ALA A 439 -5.38 15.89 3.19
N ALA A 440 -6.66 15.52 3.18
CA ALA A 440 -7.76 16.37 2.73
C ALA A 440 -8.96 16.30 3.70
N GLY A 441 -9.70 17.39 3.83
CA GLY A 441 -10.89 17.48 4.67
C GLY A 441 -10.63 18.03 6.07
N ALA A 442 -11.45 17.65 7.03
CA ALA A 442 -11.45 18.23 8.38
C ALA A 442 -10.15 17.89 9.15
N GLY A 443 -9.37 18.88 9.55
CA GLY A 443 -8.11 18.73 10.29
C GLY A 443 -6.91 18.36 9.43
N ALA A 444 -7.05 18.37 8.10
CA ALA A 444 -5.97 18.03 7.17
C ALA A 444 -4.72 18.91 7.33
N GLU A 445 -4.89 20.18 7.71
CA GLU A 445 -3.80 21.14 7.90
C GLU A 445 -2.74 20.71 8.92
N ARG A 446 -3.09 19.74 9.77
CA ARG A 446 -2.18 19.17 10.77
C ARG A 446 -1.15 18.21 10.18
N PHE A 447 -1.33 17.79 8.92
CA PHE A 447 -0.51 16.81 8.21
C PHE A 447 0.39 17.47 7.15
N ALA A 448 1.04 18.58 7.48
CA ALA A 448 1.89 19.34 6.56
C ALA A 448 3.37 19.33 6.97
N GLY A 449 4.27 19.37 5.96
CA GLY A 449 5.71 19.52 6.16
C GLY A 449 6.43 18.19 6.42
N GLY A 450 7.57 18.25 7.14
CA GLY A 450 8.32 17.04 7.53
C GLY A 450 7.69 16.39 8.76
N MET A 451 7.43 15.09 8.69
CA MET A 451 6.80 14.32 9.77
C MET A 451 7.57 13.01 10.05
N LYS A 452 7.42 12.50 11.27
CA LYS A 452 7.73 11.09 11.59
C LYS A 452 6.46 10.25 11.43
N ASN A 453 6.61 8.98 11.13
CA ASN A 453 5.49 8.04 11.07
C ASN A 453 4.65 8.02 12.37
N THR A 454 5.29 8.18 13.53
CA THR A 454 4.64 8.27 14.85
C THR A 454 3.75 9.50 15.02
N ASP A 455 3.98 10.58 14.26
CA ASP A 455 3.17 11.79 14.37
C ASP A 455 1.73 11.58 13.85
N VAL A 456 1.53 10.64 12.92
CA VAL A 456 0.20 10.31 12.38
C VAL A 456 -0.75 9.89 13.51
N PHE A 457 -0.32 8.99 14.39
CA PHE A 457 -1.10 8.60 15.57
C PHE A 457 -1.47 9.80 16.44
N ARG A 458 -0.48 10.64 16.74
CA ARG A 458 -0.68 11.82 17.62
C ARG A 458 -1.73 12.75 17.03
N ARG A 459 -1.69 13.00 15.70
CA ARG A 459 -2.69 13.82 15.01
C ARG A 459 -4.08 13.19 15.08
N TYR A 460 -4.18 11.87 14.89
CA TYR A 460 -5.47 11.18 15.01
C TYR A 460 -6.04 11.24 16.43
N MET A 461 -5.22 11.05 17.47
CA MET A 461 -5.67 11.17 18.87
C MET A 461 -6.13 12.60 19.20
N GLU A 462 -5.38 13.63 18.80
CA GLU A 462 -5.78 15.04 18.96
C GLU A 462 -7.12 15.32 18.28
N LEU A 463 -7.31 14.86 17.03
CA LEU A 463 -8.55 15.05 16.27
C LEU A 463 -9.72 14.25 16.84
N ALA A 464 -9.48 13.05 17.35
CA ALA A 464 -10.48 12.26 18.06
C ALA A 464 -10.83 12.82 19.45
N GLY A 465 -9.98 13.70 20.00
CA GLY A 465 -10.14 14.26 21.34
C GLY A 465 -9.77 13.26 22.44
N ILE A 466 -8.83 12.39 22.16
CA ILE A 466 -8.32 11.36 23.07
C ILE A 466 -6.94 11.79 23.55
N ASP A 467 -6.80 12.00 24.86
CA ASP A 467 -5.50 12.25 25.49
C ASP A 467 -4.87 10.91 25.92
N PHE A 468 -4.09 10.33 25.01
CA PHE A 468 -3.40 9.08 25.26
C PHE A 468 -2.06 9.05 24.51
N ARG A 469 -1.05 8.47 25.13
CA ARG A 469 0.28 8.21 24.56
C ARG A 469 0.78 6.84 24.99
N ASN A 470 1.23 6.06 24.01
CA ASN A 470 2.03 4.87 24.30
C ASN A 470 3.46 5.24 24.70
N PRO A 471 4.17 4.36 25.43
CA PRO A 471 5.58 4.55 25.72
C PRO A 471 6.40 4.51 24.42
N GLU A 472 7.40 5.38 24.32
CA GLU A 472 8.37 5.39 23.24
C GLU A 472 9.73 4.89 23.77
N VAL A 473 10.51 4.25 22.90
CA VAL A 473 11.89 3.86 23.19
C VAL A 473 12.84 4.51 22.17
N PRO A 474 14.10 4.80 22.55
CA PRO A 474 15.10 5.33 21.62
C PRO A 474 15.32 4.40 20.44
N LEU A 475 15.71 4.96 19.27
CA LEU A 475 16.11 4.18 18.11
C LEU A 475 17.26 3.23 18.46
N LEU A 476 17.15 2.00 17.99
CA LEU A 476 18.22 1.01 18.10
C LEU A 476 19.12 1.18 16.85
N GLY A 477 20.44 1.38 17.03
CA GLY A 477 21.40 1.43 15.92
C GLY A 477 22.14 2.75 15.67
N GLU A 478 21.67 3.91 16.15
CA GLU A 478 22.47 5.15 16.08
C GLU A 478 23.39 5.36 17.29
N CYS A 479 23.10 4.72 18.44
CA CYS A 479 23.91 4.66 19.66
C CYS A 479 23.54 3.46 20.55
N GLY A 480 22.98 2.40 20.00
CA GLY A 480 22.45 1.25 20.76
C GLY A 480 23.19 -0.08 20.48
N PRO A 481 22.75 -1.19 21.09
CA PRO A 481 23.35 -2.48 20.95
C PRO A 481 23.52 -2.92 19.49
N SER A 482 24.52 -3.75 19.22
CA SER A 482 24.80 -4.30 17.89
C SER A 482 23.61 -5.08 17.32
N ALA A 483 23.58 -5.33 16.00
CA ALA A 483 22.50 -6.10 15.36
C ALA A 483 22.27 -7.48 16.04
N ALA A 484 23.33 -8.12 16.55
CA ALA A 484 23.26 -9.39 17.29
C ALA A 484 22.54 -9.24 18.65
N GLU A 485 22.82 -8.16 19.39
CA GLU A 485 22.16 -7.87 20.67
C GLU A 485 20.69 -7.48 20.48
N VAL A 486 20.36 -6.88 19.33
CA VAL A 486 18.96 -6.57 18.95
C VAL A 486 18.19 -7.84 18.61
N GLU A 487 18.83 -8.80 17.93
CA GLU A 487 18.22 -10.12 17.64
C GLU A 487 17.92 -10.89 18.92
N GLU A 488 18.83 -10.85 19.89
CA GLU A 488 18.65 -11.48 21.21
C GLU A 488 17.52 -10.80 22.03
N LEU A 489 17.42 -9.45 21.98
CA LEU A 489 16.34 -8.69 22.63
C LEU A 489 14.99 -8.81 21.95
N ALA A 490 14.95 -9.05 20.62
CA ALA A 490 13.70 -9.18 19.86
C ALA A 490 13.03 -10.55 20.03
N TRP A 491 13.76 -11.55 20.52
CA TRP A 491 13.30 -12.95 20.59
C TRP A 491 13.47 -13.61 21.96
N ALA A 492 14.04 -12.91 22.94
CA ALA A 492 14.07 -13.32 24.34
C ALA A 492 12.77 -12.93 25.08
#